data_02fa2c777b516c371bf36a7529267b82
#
_entry.id   02fa2c777b516c371bf36a7529267b82
#
_cell.length_a   1.000
_cell.length_b   1.000
_cell.length_c   1.000
_cell.angle_alpha   90.00
_cell.angle_beta   90.00
_cell.angle_gamma   90.00
#
_symmetry.space_group_name_H-M   'P 1'
#
loop_
_entity.id
_entity.type
_entity.pdbx_description
1 polymer ?
#
loop_
_entity_poly.entity_id
_entity_poly.type
_entity_poly.pdbx_seq_one_letter_code
_entity_poly.pdbx_strand_id
1 'polypeptide(L)'
;MIKFRRSLPEGAHMVITKNTLMVKATEGTKWESIEQCATGMNAWLFVDENIAPAIKAVNGMKKEWNTAGIECEFTGAVLDGKFVDVKGIGALEKLPAKKDLITMVAVGIKQVPTKLARATKGVPSNIAYGVKAIADGDSDLINA
;
A
#
# COMPACT_ATOMS: atom_id res chain seq x y z
N MET A 1 5.96 21.53 -13.78
CA MET A 1 7.01 20.48 -13.74
C MET A 1 8.03 20.68 -12.63
N ILE A 2 8.70 21.83 -12.48
CA ILE A 2 9.70 22.06 -11.41
C ILE A 2 9.09 21.94 -10.01
N LYS A 3 7.92 22.52 -9.78
CA LYS A 3 7.19 22.40 -8.49
C LYS A 3 6.88 20.94 -8.15
N PHE A 4 6.45 20.17 -9.13
CA PHE A 4 6.14 18.73 -8.93
C PHE A 4 7.37 17.92 -8.54
N ARG A 5 8.51 18.11 -9.22
CA ARG A 5 9.76 17.40 -8.83
C ARG A 5 10.19 17.68 -7.40
N ARG A 6 9.86 18.86 -6.86
CA ARG A 6 10.15 19.24 -5.47
C ARG A 6 9.15 18.69 -4.46
N SER A 7 7.93 18.37 -4.90
CA SER A 7 6.89 17.80 -4.03
C SER A 7 6.92 16.27 -3.97
N LEU A 8 7.76 15.62 -4.77
CA LEU A 8 7.93 14.16 -4.71
C LEU A 8 8.61 13.76 -3.39
N PRO A 9 8.18 12.64 -2.78
CA PRO A 9 8.83 12.11 -1.59
C PRO A 9 10.26 11.63 -1.91
N GLU A 10 11.08 11.51 -0.87
CA GLU A 10 12.42 10.94 -1.01
C GLU A 10 12.35 9.52 -1.60
N GLY A 11 13.24 9.24 -2.57
CA GLY A 11 13.23 7.98 -3.32
C GLY A 11 12.27 7.94 -4.51
N ALA A 12 11.59 9.03 -4.85
CA ALA A 12 10.81 9.15 -6.06
C ALA A 12 11.39 10.18 -7.03
N HIS A 13 11.71 9.77 -8.26
CA HIS A 13 12.31 10.60 -9.28
C HIS A 13 11.47 10.62 -10.54
N MET A 14 11.19 11.80 -11.08
CA MET A 14 10.49 11.95 -12.34
C MET A 14 11.45 12.41 -13.46
N VAL A 15 11.48 11.63 -14.53
CA VAL A 15 12.31 11.88 -15.70
C VAL A 15 11.44 11.89 -16.95
N ILE A 16 11.73 12.81 -17.86
CA ILE A 16 11.08 12.88 -19.16
C ILE A 16 12.14 12.51 -20.20
N THR A 17 11.96 11.38 -20.85
CA THR A 17 12.86 10.86 -21.88
C THR A 17 12.08 10.36 -23.08
N LYS A 18 12.77 10.17 -24.20
CA LYS A 18 12.18 9.54 -25.38
C LYS A 18 11.84 8.07 -25.08
N ASN A 19 10.65 7.64 -25.49
CA ASN A 19 10.18 6.27 -25.26
C ASN A 19 11.13 5.22 -25.83
N THR A 20 11.70 5.47 -27.02
CA THR A 20 12.68 4.56 -27.65
C THR A 20 13.96 4.37 -26.83
N LEU A 21 14.41 5.41 -26.12
CA LEU A 21 15.57 5.29 -25.23
C LEU A 21 15.22 4.48 -23.97
N MET A 22 14.00 4.65 -23.48
CA MET A 22 13.51 3.93 -22.32
C MET A 22 13.38 2.43 -22.60
N VAL A 23 12.77 2.07 -23.74
CA VAL A 23 12.64 0.68 -24.18
C VAL A 23 14.02 0.03 -24.31
N LYS A 24 14.98 0.70 -25.01
CA LYS A 24 16.35 0.16 -25.13
C LYS A 24 17.08 0.02 -23.80
N ALA A 25 16.84 0.90 -22.85
CA ALA A 25 17.45 0.82 -21.52
C ALA A 25 16.88 -0.32 -20.67
N THR A 26 15.66 -0.76 -20.96
CA THR A 26 14.98 -1.83 -20.22
C THR A 26 15.06 -3.20 -20.90
N GLU A 27 15.52 -3.26 -22.15
CA GLU A 27 15.80 -4.53 -22.86
C GLU A 27 16.73 -5.43 -22.03
N GLY A 28 16.35 -6.68 -21.86
CA GLY A 28 17.11 -7.66 -21.08
C GLY A 28 17.10 -7.44 -19.56
N THR A 29 16.29 -6.51 -19.05
CA THR A 29 16.08 -6.31 -17.61
C THR A 29 14.72 -6.81 -17.18
N LYS A 30 14.48 -6.86 -15.87
CA LYS A 30 13.15 -7.20 -15.29
C LYS A 30 12.04 -6.20 -15.70
N TRP A 31 12.40 -5.07 -16.29
CA TRP A 31 11.53 -3.96 -16.63
C TRP A 31 11.09 -3.94 -18.10
N GLU A 32 11.36 -4.98 -18.86
CA GLU A 32 11.03 -5.10 -20.29
C GLU A 32 9.54 -4.88 -20.58
N SER A 33 8.66 -5.27 -19.64
CA SER A 33 7.21 -5.05 -19.74
C SER A 33 6.79 -3.57 -19.83
N ILE A 34 7.72 -2.62 -19.67
CA ILE A 34 7.51 -1.18 -19.83
C ILE A 34 7.18 -0.78 -21.28
N GLU A 35 7.59 -1.61 -22.26
CA GLU A 35 7.33 -1.37 -23.69
C GLU A 35 5.83 -1.14 -23.97
N GLN A 36 4.96 -1.83 -23.25
CA GLN A 36 3.50 -1.69 -23.39
C GLN A 36 2.99 -0.27 -23.02
N CYS A 37 3.74 0.45 -22.17
CA CYS A 37 3.41 1.82 -21.75
C CYS A 37 4.14 2.88 -22.58
N ALA A 38 5.08 2.50 -23.45
CA ALA A 38 5.96 3.41 -24.17
C ALA A 38 5.29 4.05 -25.41
N THR A 39 4.02 4.42 -25.31
CA THR A 39 3.24 5.05 -26.37
C THR A 39 2.89 6.50 -26.03
N GLY A 40 3.04 7.43 -27.00
CA GLY A 40 2.68 8.84 -26.82
C GLY A 40 3.71 9.64 -26.02
N MET A 41 3.25 10.73 -25.40
CA MET A 41 4.09 11.62 -24.57
C MET A 41 4.05 11.14 -23.12
N ASN A 42 5.14 10.54 -22.68
CA ASN A 42 5.23 9.95 -21.33
C ASN A 42 6.22 10.69 -20.43
N ALA A 43 5.86 10.77 -19.16
CA ALA A 43 6.75 11.10 -18.07
C ALA A 43 6.94 9.85 -17.20
N TRP A 44 8.19 9.48 -16.96
CA TRP A 44 8.56 8.27 -16.22
C TRP A 44 8.78 8.61 -14.75
N LEU A 45 8.08 7.90 -13.89
CA LEU A 45 8.22 8.02 -12.44
C LEU A 45 8.93 6.77 -11.91
N PHE A 46 10.12 6.95 -11.37
CA PHE A 46 10.88 5.91 -10.69
C PHE A 46 10.63 6.03 -9.20
N VAL A 47 10.30 4.94 -8.55
CA VAL A 47 10.02 4.87 -7.11
C VAL A 47 10.79 3.70 -6.52
N ASP A 48 11.58 3.95 -5.49
CA ASP A 48 12.39 2.91 -4.85
C ASP A 48 11.57 2.06 -3.88
N GLU A 49 11.32 2.56 -2.66
CA GLU A 49 10.71 1.75 -1.59
C GLU A 49 9.26 2.13 -1.30
N ASN A 50 8.92 3.41 -1.38
CA ASN A 50 7.64 3.94 -0.90
C ASN A 50 6.71 4.31 -2.06
N ILE A 51 5.95 3.34 -2.55
CA ILE A 51 5.07 3.51 -3.71
C ILE A 51 3.84 4.37 -3.36
N ALA A 52 3.19 4.12 -2.23
CA ALA A 52 1.93 4.77 -1.85
C ALA A 52 2.04 6.31 -1.73
N PRO A 53 3.03 6.91 -1.04
CA PRO A 53 3.16 8.37 -1.00
C PRO A 53 3.50 8.98 -2.36
N ALA A 54 4.25 8.28 -3.23
CA ALA A 54 4.53 8.74 -4.59
C ALA A 54 3.25 8.82 -5.44
N ILE A 55 2.42 7.78 -5.41
CA ILE A 55 1.13 7.77 -6.12
C ILE A 55 0.19 8.87 -5.58
N LYS A 56 0.14 9.08 -4.25
CA LYS A 56 -0.67 10.16 -3.65
C LYS A 56 -0.21 11.54 -4.11
N ALA A 57 1.09 11.78 -4.19
CA ALA A 57 1.64 13.03 -4.69
C ALA A 57 1.25 13.28 -6.16
N VAL A 58 1.33 12.24 -7.00
CA VAL A 58 0.90 12.33 -8.41
C VAL A 58 -0.61 12.57 -8.51
N ASN A 59 -1.43 11.88 -7.72
CA ASN A 59 -2.89 12.08 -7.70
C ASN A 59 -3.28 13.49 -7.22
N GLY A 60 -2.55 14.05 -6.27
CA GLY A 60 -2.71 15.44 -5.86
C GLY A 60 -2.48 16.41 -7.00
N MET A 61 -1.37 16.27 -7.70
CA MET A 61 -1.02 17.10 -8.85
C MET A 61 -1.94 16.89 -10.07
N LYS A 62 -2.42 15.65 -10.28
CA LYS A 62 -3.41 15.35 -11.31
C LYS A 62 -4.67 16.20 -11.14
N LYS A 63 -5.13 16.40 -9.92
CA LYS A 63 -6.28 17.26 -9.62
C LYS A 63 -6.00 18.72 -9.99
N GLU A 64 -4.81 19.24 -9.63
CA GLU A 64 -4.41 20.61 -9.98
C GLU A 64 -4.29 20.81 -11.48
N TRP A 65 -3.74 19.85 -12.22
CA TRP A 65 -3.59 19.93 -13.66
C TRP A 65 -4.92 19.79 -14.40
N ASN A 66 -5.82 18.93 -13.95
CA ASN A 66 -7.17 18.84 -14.49
C ASN A 66 -7.94 20.17 -14.32
N THR A 67 -7.75 20.87 -13.20
CA THR A 67 -8.31 22.21 -13.00
C THR A 67 -7.70 23.25 -13.97
N ALA A 68 -6.45 23.05 -14.38
CA ALA A 68 -5.76 23.87 -15.38
C ALA A 68 -6.03 23.45 -16.84
N GLY A 69 -6.90 22.45 -17.07
CA GLY A 69 -7.26 21.96 -18.42
C GLY A 69 -6.22 21.03 -19.05
N ILE A 70 -5.30 20.48 -18.26
CA ILE A 70 -4.28 19.52 -18.73
C ILE A 70 -4.70 18.12 -18.29
N GLU A 71 -5.09 17.29 -19.23
CA GLU A 71 -5.42 15.89 -18.96
C GLU A 71 -4.14 15.07 -18.76
N CYS A 72 -3.98 14.51 -17.57
CA CYS A 72 -2.88 13.62 -17.23
C CYS A 72 -3.44 12.32 -16.64
N GLU A 73 -3.12 11.20 -17.28
CA GLU A 73 -3.54 9.89 -16.81
C GLU A 73 -2.33 8.95 -16.63
N PHE A 74 -2.47 7.99 -15.75
CA PHE A 74 -1.52 6.88 -15.69
C PHE A 74 -1.74 5.98 -16.89
N THR A 75 -0.68 5.67 -17.62
CA THR A 75 -0.73 4.71 -18.73
C THR A 75 -0.57 3.28 -18.21
N GLY A 76 0.26 3.10 -17.19
CA GLY A 76 0.54 1.82 -16.55
C GLY A 76 1.73 1.92 -15.62
N ALA A 77 2.05 0.82 -14.96
CA ALA A 77 3.22 0.71 -14.10
C ALA A 77 3.85 -0.67 -14.24
N VAL A 78 5.11 -0.80 -13.89
CA VAL A 78 5.80 -2.09 -13.78
C VAL A 78 6.30 -2.26 -12.36
N LEU A 79 5.92 -3.34 -11.70
CA LEU A 79 6.33 -3.69 -10.35
C LEU A 79 6.94 -5.10 -10.35
N ASP A 80 8.19 -5.22 -9.91
CA ASP A 80 8.92 -6.50 -9.87
C ASP A 80 8.85 -7.31 -11.19
N GLY A 81 8.87 -6.63 -12.33
CA GLY A 81 8.82 -7.25 -13.66
C GLY A 81 7.40 -7.58 -14.15
N LYS A 82 6.37 -7.29 -13.36
CA LYS A 82 4.98 -7.48 -13.75
C LYS A 82 4.36 -6.17 -14.18
N PHE A 83 3.68 -6.19 -15.30
CA PHE A 83 2.87 -5.05 -15.74
C PHE A 83 1.62 -4.90 -14.87
N VAL A 84 1.35 -3.67 -14.45
CA VAL A 84 0.20 -3.29 -13.64
C VAL A 84 -0.60 -2.24 -14.39
N ASP A 85 -1.84 -2.55 -14.68
CA ASP A 85 -2.78 -1.65 -15.34
C ASP A 85 -3.23 -0.49 -14.42
N VAL A 86 -3.85 0.53 -14.99
CA VAL A 86 -4.35 1.73 -14.29
C VAL A 86 -5.22 1.37 -13.07
N LYS A 87 -6.05 0.34 -13.18
CA LYS A 87 -6.87 -0.17 -12.06
C LYS A 87 -6.01 -0.72 -10.92
N GLY A 88 -4.92 -1.39 -11.26
CA GLY A 88 -3.95 -1.91 -10.28
C GLY A 88 -3.20 -0.80 -9.56
N ILE A 89 -2.88 0.32 -10.23
CA ILE A 89 -2.24 1.48 -9.61
C ILE A 89 -3.10 2.05 -8.48
N GLY A 90 -4.43 2.11 -8.65
CA GLY A 90 -5.35 2.51 -7.59
C GLY A 90 -5.33 1.60 -6.37
N ALA A 91 -5.07 0.30 -6.55
CA ALA A 91 -4.88 -0.63 -5.45
C ALA A 91 -3.53 -0.41 -4.74
N LEU A 92 -2.46 -0.09 -5.50
CA LEU A 92 -1.13 0.21 -4.95
C LEU A 92 -1.12 1.45 -4.04
N GLU A 93 -2.00 2.43 -4.27
CA GLU A 93 -2.14 3.60 -3.40
C GLU A 93 -2.52 3.23 -1.95
N LYS A 94 -3.26 2.13 -1.78
CA LYS A 94 -3.74 1.63 -0.48
C LYS A 94 -2.73 0.70 0.21
N LEU A 95 -1.67 0.29 -0.48
CA LEU A 95 -0.67 -0.59 0.10
C LEU A 95 0.17 0.16 1.15
N PRO A 96 0.37 -0.44 2.32
CA PRO A 96 1.30 0.09 3.32
C PRO A 96 2.75 -0.02 2.81
N ALA A 97 3.66 0.75 3.42
CA ALA A 97 5.08 0.67 3.11
C ALA A 97 5.63 -0.74 3.35
N LYS A 98 6.71 -1.10 2.64
CA LYS A 98 7.35 -2.42 2.77
C LYS A 98 7.64 -2.81 4.23
N LYS A 99 8.11 -1.84 5.03
CA LYS A 99 8.36 -2.02 6.47
C LYS A 99 7.09 -2.38 7.26
N ASP A 100 5.97 -1.72 6.93
CA ASP A 100 4.69 -1.96 7.58
C ASP A 100 4.13 -3.35 7.22
N LEU A 101 4.32 -3.79 5.97
CA LEU A 101 3.94 -5.15 5.54
C LEU A 101 4.70 -6.22 6.33
N ILE A 102 6.01 -6.07 6.49
CA ILE A 102 6.83 -6.98 7.30
C ILE A 102 6.35 -6.98 8.75
N THR A 103 6.05 -5.81 9.30
CA THR A 103 5.52 -5.68 10.67
C THR A 103 4.17 -6.35 10.81
N MET A 104 3.26 -6.22 9.82
CA MET A 104 1.97 -6.90 9.82
C MET A 104 2.12 -8.42 9.82
N VAL A 105 3.06 -8.96 9.04
CA VAL A 105 3.35 -10.41 9.03
C VAL A 105 3.86 -10.85 10.41
N ALA A 106 4.81 -10.12 11.00
CA ALA A 106 5.35 -10.43 12.32
C ALA A 106 4.26 -10.39 13.41
N VAL A 107 3.38 -9.38 13.37
CA VAL A 107 2.23 -9.27 14.28
C VAL A 107 1.25 -10.41 14.06
N GLY A 108 0.97 -10.80 12.82
CA GLY A 108 0.11 -11.94 12.47
C GLY A 108 0.60 -13.25 13.09
N ILE A 109 1.90 -13.53 12.97
CA ILE A 109 2.52 -14.71 13.57
C ILE A 109 2.38 -14.68 15.10
N LYS A 110 2.59 -13.52 15.73
CA LYS A 110 2.47 -13.35 17.19
C LYS A 110 1.02 -13.46 17.68
N GLN A 111 0.05 -13.10 16.86
CA GLN A 111 -1.37 -13.12 17.25
C GLN A 111 -1.90 -14.52 17.54
N VAL A 112 -1.45 -15.56 16.81
CA VAL A 112 -1.94 -16.93 16.96
C VAL A 112 -1.67 -17.46 18.38
N PRO A 113 -0.43 -17.50 18.89
CA PRO A 113 -0.18 -17.95 20.24
C PRO A 113 -0.80 -17.03 21.30
N THR A 114 -0.89 -15.72 21.03
CA THR A 114 -1.53 -14.78 21.95
C THR A 114 -3.03 -15.03 22.08
N LYS A 115 -3.73 -15.32 20.98
CA LYS A 115 -5.16 -15.68 21.01
C LYS A 115 -5.39 -16.99 21.76
N LEU A 116 -4.54 -17.98 21.55
CA LEU A 116 -4.62 -19.25 22.27
C LEU A 116 -4.41 -19.05 23.78
N ALA A 117 -3.38 -18.31 24.17
CA ALA A 117 -3.12 -18.00 25.57
C ALA A 117 -4.26 -17.21 26.23
N ARG A 118 -4.90 -16.29 25.51
CA ARG A 118 -6.08 -15.57 26.00
C ARG A 118 -7.29 -16.50 26.15
N ALA A 119 -7.52 -17.39 25.19
CA ALA A 119 -8.61 -18.35 25.25
C ALA A 119 -8.46 -19.30 26.44
N THR A 120 -7.27 -19.87 26.67
CA THR A 120 -7.00 -20.73 27.80
C THR A 120 -7.10 -20.02 29.16
N LYS A 121 -6.72 -18.73 29.23
CA LYS A 121 -6.86 -17.94 30.45
C LYS A 121 -8.31 -17.45 30.64
N GLY A 122 -9.07 -17.24 29.58
CA GLY A 122 -10.44 -16.74 29.64
C GLY A 122 -11.39 -17.72 30.32
N VAL A 123 -11.24 -19.03 30.07
CA VAL A 123 -12.11 -20.05 30.64
C VAL A 123 -12.08 -20.05 32.19
N PRO A 124 -10.92 -20.19 32.87
CA PRO A 124 -10.89 -20.14 34.32
C PRO A 124 -11.30 -18.79 34.91
N SER A 125 -11.00 -17.67 34.20
CA SER A 125 -11.44 -16.34 34.63
C SER A 125 -12.96 -16.21 34.63
N ASN A 126 -13.62 -16.67 33.57
CA ASN A 126 -15.08 -16.59 33.45
C ASN A 126 -15.77 -17.46 34.54
N ILE A 127 -15.22 -18.64 34.84
CA ILE A 127 -15.70 -19.51 35.92
C ILE A 127 -15.54 -18.79 37.26
N ALA A 128 -14.37 -18.18 37.51
CA ALA A 128 -14.13 -17.45 38.75
C ALA A 128 -15.07 -16.26 38.94
N TYR A 129 -15.37 -15.52 37.87
CA TYR A 129 -16.37 -14.43 37.89
C TYR A 129 -17.77 -14.96 38.16
N GLY A 130 -18.18 -16.08 37.54
CA GLY A 130 -19.47 -16.72 37.77
C GLY A 130 -19.64 -17.17 39.20
N VAL A 131 -18.62 -17.84 39.77
CA VAL A 131 -18.63 -18.26 41.17
C VAL A 131 -18.70 -17.07 42.12
N LYS A 132 -17.96 -16.01 41.83
CA LYS A 132 -18.00 -14.79 42.62
C LYS A 132 -19.36 -14.09 42.56
N ALA A 133 -19.99 -14.01 41.41
CA ALA A 133 -21.33 -13.44 41.26
C ALA A 133 -22.39 -14.21 42.05
N ILE A 134 -22.30 -15.53 42.07
CA ILE A 134 -23.17 -16.38 42.88
C ILE A 134 -22.91 -16.14 44.37
N ALA A 135 -21.65 -16.00 44.79
CA ALA A 135 -21.31 -15.76 46.21
C ALA A 135 -21.74 -14.35 46.66
N ASP A 136 -21.66 -13.36 45.80
CA ASP A 136 -22.07 -11.99 46.08
C ASP A 136 -23.62 -11.75 45.96
N GLY A 137 -24.38 -12.78 45.55
CA GLY A 137 -25.85 -12.76 45.47
C GLY A 137 -26.40 -11.99 44.26
N ASP A 138 -25.57 -11.72 43.28
CA ASP A 138 -25.94 -10.97 42.04
C ASP A 138 -26.62 -11.94 41.06
N SER A 139 -27.94 -12.11 41.18
CA SER A 139 -28.75 -13.01 40.35
C SER A 139 -28.94 -12.53 38.89
N ASP A 140 -28.62 -11.28 38.60
CA ASP A 140 -28.85 -10.69 37.28
C ASP A 140 -27.83 -11.15 36.23
N LEU A 141 -26.64 -11.66 36.63
CA LEU A 141 -25.61 -12.15 35.74
C LEU A 141 -25.77 -13.63 35.32
N ILE A 142 -26.74 -14.34 35.91
CA ILE A 142 -26.99 -15.77 35.62
C ILE A 142 -27.95 -15.92 34.42
N ASN A 143 -28.70 -14.89 34.09
CA ASN A 143 -29.75 -14.90 33.06
C ASN A 143 -29.39 -14.16 31.77
N ALA A 144 -28.14 -13.72 31.60
CA ALA A 144 -27.57 -13.11 30.37
C ALA A 144 -26.61 -14.07 29.66
#